data_9485eb7e4a76875306e95516ea7c01a2
#
_entry.id   9485eb7e4a76875306e95516ea7c01a2
#
_cell.length_a   1.000
_cell.length_b   1.000
_cell.length_c   1.000
_cell.angle_alpha   90.00
_cell.angle_beta   90.00
_cell.angle_gamma   90.00
#
_symmetry.space_group_name_H-M   'P 1'
#
loop_
_entity.id
_entity.type
_entity.pdbx_description
1 polymer ?
#
loop_
_entity_poly.entity_id
_entity_poly.type
_entity_poly.pdbx_seq_one_letter_code
_entity_poly.pdbx_strand_id
1 'polypeptide(L)'
;GSWVLRAQAICPAWAYYQFRLGGAAMDEPVEGLDPAARGTLVHEALEAFWTAYGSSAALAALGDAARQQAIDEAVLKALQNFELDRRLTLPARFRELEAARLGKLLAVWLAIEARREVGFTVLACEQAAEVEIEDIKVKMVVDRIDQLADGRQIIIDYKTGAAIDTKNWAAQRITEPQLPIYAALVNEDVAAVVFAKVLLDKPGFAGVADEKDILPGVQGIGDDKQKIFDPAEFPDW
;
A
#
# COMPACT_ATOMS: atom_id res chain seq x y z
N GLY A 1 -12.84 10.55 -0.21
CA GLY A 1 -11.76 9.70 -0.69
C GLY A 1 -12.27 8.51 -1.51
N SER A 2 -11.38 7.62 -1.90
CA SER A 2 -11.67 6.41 -2.70
C SER A 2 -12.75 5.49 -2.12
N TRP A 3 -12.98 5.54 -0.81
CA TRP A 3 -14.01 4.77 -0.12
C TRP A 3 -15.45 5.04 -0.59
N VAL A 4 -15.78 6.28 -0.98
CA VAL A 4 -17.12 6.58 -1.54
C VAL A 4 -17.29 5.92 -2.90
N LEU A 5 -16.24 5.90 -3.71
CA LEU A 5 -16.26 5.25 -5.03
C LEU A 5 -16.40 3.74 -4.89
N ARG A 6 -15.65 3.13 -3.95
CA ARG A 6 -15.80 1.73 -3.59
C ARG A 6 -17.22 1.39 -3.16
N ALA A 7 -17.78 2.14 -2.21
CA ALA A 7 -19.13 1.90 -1.73
C ALA A 7 -20.16 2.04 -2.87
N GLN A 8 -19.99 3.04 -3.75
CA GLN A 8 -20.85 3.24 -4.92
C GLN A 8 -20.75 2.08 -5.92
N ALA A 9 -19.54 1.54 -6.13
CA ALA A 9 -19.34 0.38 -7.02
C ALA A 9 -20.01 -0.89 -6.47
N ILE A 10 -19.94 -1.11 -5.16
CA ILE A 10 -20.55 -2.28 -4.49
C ILE A 10 -22.06 -2.13 -4.41
N CYS A 11 -22.55 -1.02 -3.86
CA CYS A 11 -23.98 -0.75 -3.67
C CYS A 11 -24.23 0.75 -3.52
N PRO A 12 -24.91 1.42 -4.48
CA PRO A 12 -25.21 2.84 -4.40
C PRO A 12 -25.99 3.24 -3.14
N ALA A 13 -26.89 2.38 -2.66
CA ALA A 13 -27.63 2.63 -1.42
C ALA A 13 -26.67 2.66 -0.21
N TRP A 14 -25.69 1.77 -0.17
CA TRP A 14 -24.66 1.79 0.87
C TRP A 14 -23.86 3.08 0.85
N ALA A 15 -23.39 3.52 -0.33
CA ALA A 15 -22.70 4.80 -0.47
C ALA A 15 -23.54 5.97 0.05
N TYR A 16 -24.84 6.02 -0.30
CA TYR A 16 -25.76 7.04 0.15
C TYR A 16 -25.92 7.04 1.68
N TYR A 17 -26.24 5.89 2.28
CA TYR A 17 -26.42 5.81 3.73
C TYR A 17 -25.14 6.14 4.51
N GLN A 18 -23.99 5.62 4.07
CA GLN A 18 -22.72 5.81 4.77
C GLN A 18 -22.17 7.22 4.61
N PHE A 19 -22.08 7.73 3.38
CA PHE A 19 -21.36 8.97 3.09
C PHE A 19 -22.25 10.21 3.00
N ARG A 20 -23.54 10.03 2.73
CA ARG A 20 -24.48 11.15 2.68
C ARG A 20 -25.26 11.33 3.97
N LEU A 21 -25.68 10.24 4.60
CA LEU A 21 -26.45 10.26 5.85
C LEU A 21 -25.62 9.97 7.10
N GLY A 22 -24.32 9.66 6.96
CA GLY A 22 -23.43 9.39 8.10
C GLY A 22 -23.73 8.09 8.84
N GLY A 23 -24.43 7.15 8.20
CA GLY A 23 -24.71 5.85 8.79
C GLY A 23 -23.44 5.00 8.89
N ALA A 24 -23.01 4.66 10.09
CA ALA A 24 -21.90 3.76 10.33
C ALA A 24 -22.37 2.59 11.18
N ALA A 25 -21.81 1.42 10.94
CA ALA A 25 -21.96 0.31 11.88
C ALA A 25 -21.24 0.68 13.18
N MET A 26 -21.78 0.25 14.31
CA MET A 26 -21.06 0.35 15.57
C MET A 26 -19.89 -0.63 15.55
N ASP A 27 -18.71 -0.13 15.85
CA ASP A 27 -17.53 -0.98 16.00
C ASP A 27 -17.67 -1.85 17.25
N GLU A 28 -17.37 -3.14 17.11
CA GLU A 28 -17.27 -4.00 18.28
C GLU A 28 -16.04 -3.63 19.10
N PRO A 29 -16.18 -3.48 20.43
CA PRO A 29 -15.03 -3.23 21.29
C PRO A 29 -14.00 -4.35 21.17
N VAL A 30 -12.75 -4.00 20.89
CA VAL A 30 -11.63 -4.95 20.84
C VAL A 30 -10.64 -4.63 21.97
N GLU A 31 -10.02 -5.67 22.55
CA GLU A 31 -8.91 -5.48 23.45
C GLU A 31 -7.65 -5.09 22.67
N GLY A 32 -7.07 -3.92 22.97
CA GLY A 32 -5.88 -3.39 22.30
C GLY A 32 -6.19 -2.62 21.02
N LEU A 33 -5.28 -2.70 20.04
CA LEU A 33 -5.46 -2.03 18.75
C LEU A 33 -6.30 -2.88 17.81
N ASP A 34 -7.29 -2.26 17.19
CA ASP A 34 -8.09 -2.85 16.14
C ASP A 34 -7.25 -3.08 14.83
N PRO A 35 -7.76 -3.84 13.87
CA PRO A 35 -7.04 -4.11 12.63
C PRO A 35 -6.68 -2.84 11.84
N ALA A 36 -7.53 -1.80 11.87
CA ALA A 36 -7.28 -0.55 11.15
C ALA A 36 -6.13 0.23 11.81
N ALA A 37 -6.12 0.34 13.15
CA ALA A 37 -5.05 0.95 13.91
C ALA A 37 -3.70 0.23 13.70
N ARG A 38 -3.73 -1.10 13.65
CA ARG A 38 -2.54 -1.91 13.32
C ARG A 38 -2.08 -1.71 11.88
N GLY A 39 -2.99 -1.52 10.96
CA GLY A 39 -2.68 -1.14 9.57
C GLY A 39 -1.98 0.21 9.51
N THR A 40 -2.52 1.23 10.17
CA THR A 40 -1.92 2.57 10.26
C THR A 40 -0.47 2.50 10.76
N LEU A 41 -0.21 1.76 11.85
CA LEU A 41 1.14 1.59 12.38
C LEU A 41 2.12 0.97 11.37
N VAL A 42 1.67 0.05 10.51
CA VAL A 42 2.50 -0.55 9.46
C VAL A 42 2.85 0.49 8.39
N HIS A 43 1.86 1.28 7.93
CA HIS A 43 2.09 2.36 6.96
C HIS A 43 3.06 3.40 7.50
N GLU A 44 2.85 3.90 8.71
CA GLU A 44 3.74 4.87 9.34
C GLU A 44 5.17 4.33 9.54
N ALA A 45 5.32 3.05 9.90
CA ALA A 45 6.64 2.45 10.05
C ALA A 45 7.36 2.28 8.71
N LEU A 46 6.64 1.91 7.65
CA LEU A 46 7.19 1.79 6.29
C LEU A 46 7.51 3.16 5.70
N GLU A 47 6.67 4.16 5.90
CA GLU A 47 6.93 5.55 5.55
C GLU A 47 8.21 6.07 6.23
N ALA A 48 8.33 5.85 7.54
CA ALA A 48 9.51 6.25 8.31
C ALA A 48 10.79 5.59 7.79
N PHE A 49 10.73 4.29 7.47
CA PHE A 49 11.85 3.53 6.92
C PHE A 49 12.25 4.06 5.54
N TRP A 50 11.31 4.17 4.60
CA TRP A 50 11.61 4.57 3.23
C TRP A 50 11.97 6.05 3.08
N THR A 51 11.46 6.91 3.95
CA THR A 51 11.90 8.30 4.03
C THR A 51 13.39 8.40 4.42
N ALA A 52 13.86 7.49 5.27
CA ALA A 52 15.26 7.48 5.71
C ALA A 52 16.21 6.84 4.69
N TYR A 53 15.79 5.74 4.04
CA TYR A 53 16.68 4.93 3.20
C TYR A 53 16.45 5.08 1.71
N GLY A 54 15.30 5.50 1.25
CA GLY A 54 14.95 6.03 -0.05
C GLY A 54 15.30 5.23 -1.32
N SER A 55 15.93 4.04 -1.24
CA SER A 55 16.27 3.25 -2.42
C SER A 55 16.62 1.80 -2.14
N SER A 56 16.53 0.95 -3.17
CA SER A 56 17.00 -0.44 -3.14
C SER A 56 18.49 -0.52 -2.85
N ALA A 57 19.30 0.40 -3.37
CA ALA A 57 20.73 0.44 -3.13
C ALA A 57 21.05 0.73 -1.65
N ALA A 58 20.35 1.67 -1.03
CA ALA A 58 20.51 1.95 0.40
C ALA A 58 20.09 0.75 1.25
N LEU A 59 18.97 0.08 0.92
CA LEU A 59 18.55 -1.15 1.61
C LEU A 59 19.59 -2.27 1.47
N ALA A 60 20.15 -2.45 0.27
CA ALA A 60 21.17 -3.48 0.01
C ALA A 60 22.49 -3.22 0.74
N ALA A 61 22.82 -1.94 0.98
CA ALA A 61 24.03 -1.55 1.72
C ALA A 61 23.94 -1.83 3.23
N LEU A 62 22.73 -2.05 3.77
CA LEU A 62 22.53 -2.37 5.17
C LEU A 62 22.92 -3.83 5.46
N GLY A 63 23.93 -4.04 6.30
CA GLY A 63 24.16 -5.32 6.92
C GLY A 63 23.05 -5.67 7.93
N ASP A 64 22.98 -6.92 8.37
CA ASP A 64 21.86 -7.41 9.20
C ASP A 64 21.64 -6.59 10.48
N ALA A 65 22.72 -6.25 11.19
CA ALA A 65 22.61 -5.44 12.43
C ALA A 65 22.11 -4.01 12.15
N ALA A 66 22.62 -3.36 11.11
CA ALA A 66 22.19 -2.01 10.72
C ALA A 66 20.74 -2.00 10.21
N ARG A 67 20.34 -3.06 9.49
CA ARG A 67 18.95 -3.23 9.04
C ARG A 67 17.99 -3.40 10.23
N GLN A 68 18.38 -4.21 11.22
CA GLN A 68 17.56 -4.36 12.43
C GLN A 68 17.44 -3.04 13.20
N GLN A 69 18.52 -2.29 13.35
CA GLN A 69 18.49 -0.98 13.99
C GLN A 69 17.57 -0.01 13.23
N ALA A 70 17.64 0.03 11.89
CA ALA A 70 16.80 0.85 11.05
C ALA A 70 15.30 0.51 11.21
N ILE A 71 14.99 -0.79 11.33
CA ILE A 71 13.63 -1.27 11.62
C ILE A 71 13.17 -0.77 12.99
N ASP A 72 14.00 -0.93 14.01
CA ASP A 72 13.66 -0.54 15.38
C ASP A 72 13.40 0.98 15.48
N GLU A 73 14.21 1.79 14.81
CA GLU A 73 14.03 3.25 14.72
C GLU A 73 12.72 3.62 14.00
N ALA A 74 12.41 2.98 12.88
CA ALA A 74 11.16 3.21 12.14
C ALA A 74 9.92 2.82 12.97
N VAL A 75 9.98 1.67 13.65
CA VAL A 75 8.92 1.20 14.54
C VAL A 75 8.72 2.14 15.72
N LEU A 76 9.80 2.62 16.34
CA LEU A 76 9.73 3.56 17.46
C LEU A 76 9.07 4.87 17.01
N LYS A 77 9.45 5.40 15.85
CA LYS A 77 8.87 6.61 15.26
C LYS A 77 7.38 6.46 14.98
N ALA A 78 6.98 5.34 14.37
CA ALA A 78 5.57 5.05 14.10
C ALA A 78 4.73 4.99 15.39
N LEU A 79 5.20 4.29 16.41
CA LEU A 79 4.49 4.24 17.70
C LEU A 79 4.38 5.62 18.37
N GLN A 80 5.42 6.44 18.27
CA GLN A 80 5.39 7.81 18.81
C GLN A 80 4.37 8.69 18.07
N ASN A 81 4.37 8.67 16.73
CA ASN A 81 3.42 9.41 15.92
C ASN A 81 1.99 8.97 16.21
N PHE A 82 1.74 7.67 16.24
CA PHE A 82 0.44 7.08 16.56
C PHE A 82 -0.11 7.53 17.93
N GLU A 83 0.74 7.54 18.96
CA GLU A 83 0.36 8.02 20.29
C GLU A 83 0.05 9.53 20.29
N LEU A 84 0.83 10.32 19.55
CA LEU A 84 0.63 11.76 19.42
C LEU A 84 -0.66 12.12 18.68
N ASP A 85 -0.88 11.52 17.54
CA ASP A 85 -2.03 11.82 16.66
C ASP A 85 -3.36 11.42 17.31
N ARG A 86 -3.36 10.31 18.03
CA ARG A 86 -4.55 9.83 18.75
C ARG A 86 -4.67 10.38 20.17
N ARG A 87 -3.71 11.17 20.62
CA ARG A 87 -3.66 11.75 21.98
C ARG A 87 -3.82 10.69 23.07
N LEU A 88 -3.17 9.57 22.91
CA LEU A 88 -3.19 8.45 23.86
C LEU A 88 -1.76 8.04 24.23
N THR A 89 -1.64 7.27 25.29
CA THR A 89 -0.39 6.60 25.67
C THR A 89 -0.67 5.12 25.81
N LEU A 90 0.05 4.32 25.05
CA LEU A 90 -0.05 2.86 25.16
C LEU A 90 0.60 2.39 26.47
N PRO A 91 -0.02 1.45 27.20
CA PRO A 91 0.63 0.82 28.36
C PRO A 91 1.98 0.23 27.94
N ALA A 92 3.02 0.41 28.77
CA ALA A 92 4.40 0.08 28.43
C ALA A 92 4.55 -1.36 27.87
N ARG A 93 3.96 -2.34 28.54
CA ARG A 93 4.00 -3.74 28.10
C ARG A 93 3.30 -3.97 26.77
N PHE A 94 2.19 -3.29 26.53
CA PHE A 94 1.45 -3.38 25.27
C PHE A 94 2.26 -2.75 24.13
N ARG A 95 2.88 -1.58 24.38
CA ARG A 95 3.76 -0.90 23.43
C ARG A 95 4.96 -1.77 23.05
N GLU A 96 5.58 -2.47 23.99
CA GLU A 96 6.66 -3.44 23.72
C GLU A 96 6.20 -4.58 22.80
N LEU A 97 5.02 -5.15 23.05
CA LEU A 97 4.47 -6.24 22.22
C LEU A 97 4.15 -5.77 20.79
N GLU A 98 3.57 -4.60 20.64
CA GLU A 98 3.29 -4.04 19.30
C GLU A 98 4.60 -3.66 18.60
N ALA A 99 5.61 -3.13 19.29
CA ALA A 99 6.92 -2.90 18.71
C ALA A 99 7.56 -4.18 18.19
N ALA A 100 7.55 -5.24 18.99
CA ALA A 100 8.09 -6.54 18.58
C ALA A 100 7.33 -7.15 17.38
N ARG A 101 5.99 -7.00 17.35
CA ARG A 101 5.15 -7.45 16.25
C ARG A 101 5.47 -6.71 14.95
N LEU A 102 5.53 -5.38 15.02
CA LEU A 102 5.87 -4.51 13.88
C LEU A 102 7.28 -4.79 13.38
N GLY A 103 8.26 -4.87 14.27
CA GLY A 103 9.65 -5.16 13.89
C GLY A 103 9.78 -6.47 13.13
N LYS A 104 9.11 -7.53 13.60
CA LYS A 104 9.07 -8.82 12.91
C LYS A 104 8.41 -8.71 11.53
N LEU A 105 7.32 -7.95 11.42
CA LEU A 105 6.59 -7.77 10.18
C LEU A 105 7.42 -7.01 9.15
N LEU A 106 8.06 -5.90 9.56
CA LEU A 106 8.95 -5.12 8.71
C LEU A 106 10.16 -5.95 8.26
N ALA A 107 10.77 -6.74 9.15
CA ALA A 107 11.89 -7.60 8.79
C ALA A 107 11.52 -8.60 7.68
N VAL A 108 10.35 -9.24 7.79
CA VAL A 108 9.84 -10.15 6.76
C VAL A 108 9.59 -9.39 5.45
N TRP A 109 8.96 -8.22 5.50
CA TRP A 109 8.65 -7.43 4.32
C TRP A 109 9.90 -6.91 3.62
N LEU A 110 10.84 -6.33 4.35
CA LEU A 110 12.09 -5.80 3.79
C LEU A 110 12.98 -6.89 3.18
N ALA A 111 12.84 -8.14 3.64
CA ALA A 111 13.48 -9.28 2.98
C ALA A 111 12.86 -9.59 1.60
N ILE A 112 11.57 -9.29 1.37
CA ILE A 112 10.95 -9.38 0.04
C ILE A 112 11.44 -8.23 -0.84
N GLU A 113 11.46 -7.00 -0.32
CA GLU A 113 11.97 -5.83 -1.05
C GLU A 113 13.42 -6.02 -1.50
N ALA A 114 14.26 -6.60 -0.64
CA ALA A 114 15.66 -6.88 -0.95
C ALA A 114 15.88 -7.93 -2.06
N ARG A 115 14.82 -8.69 -2.43
CA ARG A 115 14.86 -9.67 -3.53
C ARG A 115 14.45 -9.08 -4.88
N ARG A 116 14.09 -7.81 -4.93
CA ARG A 116 13.77 -7.15 -6.20
C ARG A 116 15.04 -7.06 -7.04
N GLU A 117 14.98 -7.61 -8.25
CA GLU A 117 16.11 -7.60 -9.18
C GLU A 117 16.25 -6.22 -9.85
N VAL A 118 15.12 -5.54 -10.07
CA VAL A 118 15.10 -4.20 -10.64
C VAL A 118 15.28 -3.17 -9.52
N GLY A 119 16.33 -2.36 -9.63
CA GLY A 119 16.63 -1.28 -8.70
C GLY A 119 15.60 -0.16 -8.77
N PHE A 120 15.37 0.51 -7.63
CA PHE A 120 14.42 1.61 -7.53
C PHE A 120 14.92 2.72 -6.58
N THR A 121 14.36 3.91 -6.78
CA THR A 121 14.44 5.03 -5.84
C THR A 121 13.02 5.41 -5.41
N VAL A 122 12.80 5.59 -4.13
CA VAL A 122 11.50 6.04 -3.60
C VAL A 122 11.34 7.52 -3.90
N LEU A 123 10.37 7.87 -4.73
CA LEU A 123 10.04 9.27 -5.05
C LEU A 123 9.18 9.91 -3.98
N ALA A 124 8.22 9.17 -3.47
CA ALA A 124 7.27 9.68 -2.49
C ALA A 124 6.75 8.57 -1.57
N CYS A 125 6.45 8.94 -0.33
CA CYS A 125 5.67 8.17 0.63
C CYS A 125 4.46 9.01 1.05
N GLU A 126 3.30 8.36 1.27
CA GLU A 126 2.04 9.00 1.71
C GLU A 126 1.67 10.24 0.88
N GLN A 127 1.84 10.13 -0.45
CA GLN A 127 1.59 11.25 -1.35
C GLN A 127 0.10 11.48 -1.51
N ALA A 128 -0.36 12.65 -1.07
CA ALA A 128 -1.72 13.11 -1.32
C ALA A 128 -1.86 13.57 -2.78
N ALA A 129 -2.90 13.10 -3.43
CA ALA A 129 -3.32 13.53 -4.76
C ALA A 129 -4.80 13.95 -4.73
N GLU A 130 -5.14 15.00 -5.44
CA GLU A 130 -6.52 15.38 -5.71
C GLU A 130 -6.82 15.08 -7.17
N VAL A 131 -7.81 14.25 -7.38
CA VAL A 131 -8.23 13.77 -8.68
C VAL A 131 -9.62 14.33 -8.97
N GLU A 132 -9.83 14.87 -10.14
CA GLU A 132 -11.13 15.33 -10.62
C GLU A 132 -11.70 14.31 -11.61
N ILE A 133 -12.83 13.72 -11.22
CA ILE A 133 -13.60 12.79 -12.06
C ILE A 133 -14.90 13.50 -12.40
N GLU A 134 -15.02 14.02 -13.62
CA GLU A 134 -16.07 14.95 -14.01
C GLU A 134 -16.12 16.15 -13.05
N ASP A 135 -17.22 16.34 -12.31
CA ASP A 135 -17.39 17.43 -11.34
C ASP A 135 -17.05 17.00 -9.89
N ILE A 136 -16.50 15.81 -9.68
CA ILE A 136 -16.23 15.26 -8.35
C ILE A 136 -14.73 15.28 -8.04
N LYS A 137 -14.34 16.03 -7.02
CA LYS A 137 -12.97 16.02 -6.49
C LYS A 137 -12.80 14.91 -5.47
N VAL A 138 -11.91 13.98 -5.77
CA VAL A 138 -11.57 12.86 -4.91
C VAL A 138 -10.15 13.04 -4.38
N LYS A 139 -10.00 13.14 -3.07
CA LYS A 139 -8.69 13.10 -2.43
C LYS A 139 -8.28 11.66 -2.19
N MET A 140 -7.09 11.32 -2.65
CA MET A 140 -6.47 10.01 -2.48
C MET A 140 -5.08 10.19 -1.89
N VAL A 141 -4.58 9.15 -1.25
CA VAL A 141 -3.21 9.08 -0.78
C VAL A 141 -2.63 7.80 -1.37
N VAL A 142 -1.44 7.89 -1.95
CA VAL A 142 -0.66 6.75 -2.41
C VAL A 142 0.42 6.48 -1.38
N ASP A 143 0.48 5.25 -0.91
CA ASP A 143 1.38 4.91 0.19
C ASP A 143 2.84 5.05 -0.21
N ARG A 144 3.19 4.64 -1.46
CA ARG A 144 4.55 4.76 -1.97
C ARG A 144 4.59 4.77 -3.50
N ILE A 145 5.50 5.60 -4.04
CA ILE A 145 5.84 5.64 -5.46
C ILE A 145 7.34 5.40 -5.59
N ASP A 146 7.71 4.36 -6.33
CA ASP A 146 9.11 4.09 -6.71
C ASP A 146 9.35 4.55 -8.14
N GLN A 147 10.56 5.04 -8.41
CA GLN A 147 11.06 5.30 -9.75
C GLN A 147 12.14 4.29 -10.14
N LEU A 148 12.01 3.74 -11.32
CA LEU A 148 13.01 2.89 -11.96
C LEU A 148 14.11 3.72 -12.62
N ALA A 149 15.19 3.08 -13.00
CA ALA A 149 16.34 3.75 -13.63
C ALA A 149 16.02 4.39 -15.00
N ASP A 150 15.00 3.88 -15.69
CA ASP A 150 14.50 4.38 -16.97
C ASP A 150 13.48 5.52 -16.83
N GLY A 151 13.11 5.89 -15.59
CA GLY A 151 12.18 6.95 -15.27
C GLY A 151 10.75 6.49 -15.02
N ARG A 152 10.37 5.25 -15.41
CA ARG A 152 9.03 4.70 -15.16
C ARG A 152 8.77 4.57 -13.66
N GLN A 153 7.49 4.58 -13.29
CA GLN A 153 7.07 4.56 -11.88
C GLN A 153 6.35 3.26 -11.51
N ILE A 154 6.53 2.84 -10.27
CA ILE A 154 5.77 1.77 -9.64
C ILE A 154 4.91 2.38 -8.54
N ILE A 155 3.60 2.17 -8.64
CA ILE A 155 2.62 2.66 -7.67
C ILE A 155 2.30 1.52 -6.70
N ILE A 156 2.53 1.76 -5.41
CA ILE A 156 2.45 0.75 -4.36
C ILE A 156 1.46 1.19 -3.28
N ASP A 157 0.54 0.30 -2.92
CA ASP A 157 -0.36 0.46 -1.77
C ASP A 157 -0.16 -0.73 -0.81
N TYR A 158 0.07 -0.44 0.46
CA TYR A 158 0.32 -1.44 1.47
C TYR A 158 -0.98 -2.07 1.99
N LYS A 159 -1.03 -3.38 2.03
CA LYS A 159 -2.17 -4.12 2.57
C LYS A 159 -1.73 -5.05 3.69
N THR A 160 -2.35 -4.86 4.83
CA THR A 160 -2.14 -5.67 6.04
C THR A 160 -3.24 -6.72 6.25
N GLY A 161 -4.30 -6.67 5.44
CA GLY A 161 -5.38 -7.64 5.42
C GLY A 161 -5.13 -8.79 4.44
N ALA A 162 -5.72 -9.94 4.68
CA ALA A 162 -5.54 -11.12 3.85
C ALA A 162 -6.30 -11.07 2.51
N ALA A 163 -7.41 -10.34 2.45
CA ALA A 163 -8.26 -10.27 1.26
C ALA A 163 -7.79 -9.14 0.34
N ILE A 164 -7.15 -9.52 -0.76
CA ILE A 164 -6.76 -8.62 -1.85
C ILE A 164 -7.30 -9.20 -3.13
N ASP A 165 -8.12 -8.45 -3.85
CA ASP A 165 -8.70 -8.85 -5.12
C ASP A 165 -8.32 -7.86 -6.23
N THR A 166 -7.24 -8.19 -6.94
CA THR A 166 -6.78 -7.44 -8.13
C THR A 166 -7.57 -7.80 -9.38
N LYS A 167 -8.25 -8.95 -9.42
CA LYS A 167 -9.06 -9.36 -10.58
C LYS A 167 -10.23 -8.43 -10.84
N ASN A 168 -10.65 -7.72 -9.81
CA ASN A 168 -11.73 -6.75 -9.90
C ASN A 168 -11.34 -5.46 -10.66
N TRP A 169 -10.06 -5.24 -10.94
CA TRP A 169 -9.60 -4.04 -11.67
C TRP A 169 -10.09 -4.00 -13.12
N ALA A 170 -10.29 -5.16 -13.75
CA ALA A 170 -10.88 -5.27 -15.09
C ALA A 170 -12.42 -5.39 -15.07
N ALA A 171 -13.05 -5.31 -13.91
CA ALA A 171 -14.50 -5.41 -13.81
C ALA A 171 -15.18 -4.09 -14.24
N GLN A 172 -16.40 -4.20 -14.80
CA GLN A 172 -17.22 -3.04 -15.13
C GLN A 172 -17.47 -2.09 -13.93
N ARG A 173 -17.41 -2.64 -12.70
CA ARG A 173 -17.48 -1.88 -11.45
C ARG A 173 -16.30 -2.25 -10.57
N ILE A 174 -15.31 -1.38 -10.54
CA ILE A 174 -14.08 -1.60 -9.77
C ILE A 174 -14.36 -1.35 -8.30
N THR A 175 -14.22 -2.37 -7.46
CA THR A 175 -14.45 -2.28 -6.00
C THR A 175 -13.19 -1.91 -5.20
N GLU A 176 -12.01 -1.96 -5.82
CA GLU A 176 -10.75 -1.45 -5.27
C GLU A 176 -10.18 -0.37 -6.23
N PRO A 177 -10.81 0.81 -6.31
CA PRO A 177 -10.56 1.76 -7.38
C PRO A 177 -9.35 2.66 -7.15
N GLN A 178 -8.75 2.66 -5.96
CA GLN A 178 -7.70 3.61 -5.57
C GLN A 178 -6.51 3.60 -6.52
N LEU A 179 -5.87 2.45 -6.69
CA LEU A 179 -4.69 2.31 -7.53
C LEU A 179 -4.99 2.51 -9.02
N PRO A 180 -6.04 1.90 -9.61
CA PRO A 180 -6.40 2.15 -11.01
C PRO A 180 -6.70 3.62 -11.32
N ILE A 181 -7.42 4.32 -10.44
CA ILE A 181 -7.70 5.75 -10.63
C ILE A 181 -6.41 6.56 -10.59
N TYR A 182 -5.54 6.28 -9.62
CA TYR A 182 -4.28 7.00 -9.52
C TYR A 182 -3.42 6.77 -10.77
N ALA A 183 -3.27 5.52 -11.21
CA ALA A 183 -2.50 5.18 -12.40
C ALA A 183 -3.03 5.84 -13.68
N ALA A 184 -4.37 5.89 -13.84
CA ALA A 184 -5.01 6.51 -15.01
C ALA A 184 -4.85 8.04 -15.08
N LEU A 185 -4.50 8.69 -13.97
CA LEU A 185 -4.49 10.16 -13.86
C LEU A 185 -3.10 10.74 -13.63
N VAL A 186 -2.12 9.89 -13.41
CA VAL A 186 -0.71 10.25 -13.41
C VAL A 186 -0.26 10.35 -14.87
N ASN A 187 0.24 11.53 -15.28
CA ASN A 187 0.80 11.75 -16.62
C ASN A 187 2.24 11.21 -16.74
N GLU A 188 2.56 10.13 -16.06
CA GLU A 188 3.87 9.53 -16.01
C GLU A 188 3.79 8.09 -16.53
N ASP A 189 4.90 7.58 -17.06
CA ASP A 189 4.98 6.20 -17.51
C ASP A 189 4.94 5.26 -16.29
N VAL A 190 3.88 4.49 -16.16
CA VAL A 190 3.66 3.55 -15.06
C VAL A 190 4.15 2.16 -15.44
N ALA A 191 5.19 1.66 -14.76
CA ALA A 191 5.74 0.33 -14.98
C ALA A 191 4.94 -0.76 -14.25
N ALA A 192 4.36 -0.44 -13.09
CA ALA A 192 3.54 -1.40 -12.35
C ALA A 192 2.59 -0.70 -11.36
N VAL A 193 1.47 -1.35 -11.12
CA VAL A 193 0.47 -0.98 -10.12
C VAL A 193 0.24 -2.18 -9.21
N VAL A 194 0.57 -2.06 -7.92
CA VAL A 194 0.60 -3.23 -7.04
C VAL A 194 0.11 -2.95 -5.62
N PHE A 195 -0.52 -3.94 -5.05
CA PHE A 195 -0.65 -4.07 -3.61
C PHE A 195 0.56 -4.79 -3.04
N ALA A 196 1.16 -4.21 -2.03
CA ALA A 196 2.21 -4.82 -1.24
C ALA A 196 1.59 -5.50 0.00
N LYS A 197 1.55 -6.83 -0.01
CA LYS A 197 0.98 -7.64 1.10
C LYS A 197 1.99 -7.74 2.23
N VAL A 198 1.86 -6.86 3.21
CA VAL A 198 2.72 -6.81 4.40
C VAL A 198 2.16 -7.75 5.46
N LEU A 199 2.45 -9.03 5.31
CA LEU A 199 1.93 -10.12 6.12
C LEU A 199 3.07 -11.03 6.61
N LEU A 200 2.88 -11.70 7.74
CA LEU A 200 3.83 -12.73 8.21
C LEU A 200 3.69 -14.03 7.41
N ASP A 201 2.46 -14.37 7.01
CA ASP A 201 2.19 -15.50 6.13
C ASP A 201 1.92 -14.99 4.71
N LYS A 202 2.62 -15.56 3.73
CA LYS A 202 2.52 -15.24 2.30
C LYS A 202 2.68 -13.74 1.96
N PRO A 203 3.74 -13.07 2.45
CA PRO A 203 4.04 -11.71 2.01
C PRO A 203 4.40 -11.70 0.52
N GLY A 204 4.21 -10.56 -0.15
CA GLY A 204 4.57 -10.40 -1.56
C GLY A 204 3.76 -9.32 -2.25
N PHE A 205 4.02 -9.14 -3.52
CA PHE A 205 3.28 -8.21 -4.35
C PHE A 205 2.10 -8.88 -5.04
N ALA A 206 1.04 -8.12 -5.31
CA ALA A 206 -0.11 -8.54 -6.10
C ALA A 206 -0.59 -7.37 -6.95
N GLY A 207 -0.62 -7.54 -8.25
CA GLY A 207 -0.99 -6.47 -9.18
C GLY A 207 -0.60 -6.84 -10.60
N VAL A 208 -0.30 -5.82 -11.37
CA VAL A 208 0.06 -5.95 -12.79
C VAL A 208 1.22 -5.00 -13.10
N ALA A 209 2.07 -5.41 -14.03
CA ALA A 209 3.17 -4.63 -14.57
C ALA A 209 3.05 -4.54 -16.09
N ASP A 210 3.68 -3.56 -16.71
CA ASP A 210 3.80 -3.46 -18.17
C ASP A 210 4.67 -4.59 -18.73
N GLU A 211 5.73 -4.94 -18.01
CA GLU A 211 6.67 -6.01 -18.39
C GLU A 211 6.80 -7.05 -17.29
N LYS A 212 7.27 -8.23 -17.67
CA LYS A 212 7.60 -9.31 -16.75
C LYS A 212 8.83 -8.97 -15.91
N ASP A 213 8.87 -9.54 -14.71
CA ASP A 213 10.02 -9.52 -13.80
C ASP A 213 10.38 -8.13 -13.20
N ILE A 214 9.52 -7.12 -13.34
CA ILE A 214 9.68 -5.82 -12.65
C ILE A 214 9.56 -5.99 -11.13
N LEU A 215 8.61 -6.82 -10.69
CA LEU A 215 8.40 -7.13 -9.29
C LEU A 215 8.25 -8.63 -9.04
N PRO A 216 8.77 -9.17 -7.94
CA PRO A 216 8.63 -10.59 -7.64
C PRO A 216 7.17 -11.05 -7.56
N GLY A 217 6.79 -12.01 -8.42
CA GLY A 217 5.46 -12.61 -8.43
C GLY A 217 4.37 -11.79 -9.14
N VAL A 218 4.70 -10.63 -9.69
CA VAL A 218 3.80 -9.82 -10.52
C VAL A 218 3.98 -10.19 -11.98
N GLN A 219 2.89 -10.35 -12.71
CA GLN A 219 2.89 -10.71 -14.12
C GLN A 219 2.82 -9.46 -14.99
N GLY A 220 3.53 -9.46 -16.09
CA GLY A 220 3.44 -8.43 -17.13
C GLY A 220 2.17 -8.55 -17.93
N ILE A 221 1.70 -7.44 -18.50
CA ILE A 221 0.63 -7.43 -19.50
C ILE A 221 1.13 -8.19 -20.71
N GLY A 222 0.32 -9.13 -21.22
CA GLY A 222 0.74 -10.02 -22.31
C GLY A 222 1.44 -11.30 -21.85
N ASP A 223 1.70 -11.50 -20.56
CA ASP A 223 2.12 -12.81 -20.06
C ASP A 223 0.92 -13.75 -19.99
N ASP A 224 1.06 -14.98 -20.49
CA ASP A 224 0.01 -16.01 -20.48
C ASP A 224 -0.56 -16.31 -19.08
N LYS A 225 0.19 -16.00 -18.04
CA LYS A 225 -0.22 -16.18 -16.64
C LYS A 225 -0.93 -14.98 -16.04
N GLN A 226 -0.86 -13.84 -16.70
CA GLN A 226 -1.60 -12.65 -16.30
C GLN A 226 -3.11 -12.89 -16.54
N LYS A 227 -3.95 -12.60 -15.54
CA LYS A 227 -5.40 -12.90 -15.57
C LYS A 227 -6.25 -11.71 -15.12
N ILE A 228 -5.66 -10.54 -14.97
CA ILE A 228 -6.35 -9.33 -14.53
C ILE A 228 -6.95 -8.62 -15.75
N PHE A 229 -6.15 -8.41 -16.79
CA PHE A 229 -6.54 -7.72 -18.01
C PHE A 229 -6.44 -8.64 -19.22
N ASP A 230 -7.41 -8.54 -20.12
CA ASP A 230 -7.30 -9.10 -21.46
C ASP A 230 -6.61 -8.05 -22.35
N PRO A 231 -5.42 -8.33 -22.92
CA PRO A 231 -4.73 -7.38 -23.78
C PRO A 231 -5.54 -6.94 -25.01
N ALA A 232 -6.53 -7.73 -25.43
CA ALA A 232 -7.43 -7.37 -26.54
C ALA A 232 -8.47 -6.31 -26.13
N GLU A 233 -8.85 -6.28 -24.85
CA GLU A 233 -9.79 -5.30 -24.29
C GLU A 233 -9.08 -4.04 -23.74
N PHE A 234 -7.81 -4.16 -23.37
CA PHE A 234 -6.98 -3.11 -22.79
C PHE A 234 -5.64 -2.97 -23.55
N PRO A 235 -5.65 -2.55 -24.83
CA PRO A 235 -4.43 -2.44 -25.62
C PRO A 235 -3.51 -1.29 -25.20
N ASP A 236 -4.06 -0.29 -24.55
CA ASP A 236 -3.35 0.94 -24.12
C ASP A 236 -3.27 0.97 -22.58
N TRP A 237 -2.60 0.01 -22.04
CA TRP A 237 -2.32 0.01 -20.59
C TRP A 237 -1.58 1.26 -20.16
#